data_b05b6b51d435463d967edfb9cfdd36dd
#
_entry.id   b05b6b51d435463d967edfb9cfdd36dd
#
_cell.length_a   1.000
_cell.length_b   1.000
_cell.length_c   1.000
_cell.angle_alpha   90.00
_cell.angle_beta   90.00
_cell.angle_gamma   90.00
#
_symmetry.space_group_name_H-M   'P 1'
#
loop_
_entity.id
_entity.type
_entity.pdbx_description
1 polymer ?
#
loop_
_entity_poly.entity_id
_entity_poly.type
_entity_poly.pdbx_seq_one_letter_code
_entity_poly.pdbx_strand_id
1 'polypeptide(L)'
;MQSLGEPDDRLAEAQWAAEEADVAIMCLGLDSTLEGEQGDTSNEYSSGDKRTLELPDGQKKLLARVVATGKPVVVVLACGSALRVEDGNAILWAGYPGQAGGDALADILFGKVSPSGKLPITFYRSLDDLPAFTDYSMKGRTYRYYEGEALYPFGYGLTYGKVVCEDAELDGDRIKAKLRNESDRDVEEVVQVYAHAAEDADETPHAHLAAFKRVLVPAGAEIEVELTLPETAWTVVREDGTRERAKGPHTFYVGTQQPDPRSAALTGLETVKIIVNM
;
A
#
# COMPACT_ATOMS: atom_id res chain seq x y z
N MET A 1 13.54 10.74 -24.63
CA MET A 1 14.53 11.57 -23.90
C MET A 1 15.48 12.16 -24.91
N GLN A 2 15.56 13.50 -25.04
CA GLN A 2 16.53 14.10 -25.97
C GLN A 2 17.93 13.81 -25.46
N SER A 3 18.80 13.28 -26.34
CA SER A 3 20.22 13.15 -26.00
C SER A 3 20.82 14.53 -25.90
N LEU A 4 21.40 14.83 -24.80
CA LEU A 4 22.18 16.04 -24.58
C LEU A 4 23.65 15.73 -24.90
N GLY A 5 24.42 16.76 -25.15
CA GLY A 5 25.76 16.63 -25.73
C GLY A 5 26.75 15.79 -24.93
N GLU A 6 26.65 15.77 -23.60
CA GLU A 6 27.53 15.01 -22.71
C GLU A 6 26.75 13.97 -21.89
N PRO A 7 27.29 12.76 -21.71
CA PRO A 7 26.73 11.82 -20.76
C PRO A 7 26.67 12.47 -19.36
N ASP A 8 25.52 12.33 -18.68
CA ASP A 8 25.31 12.80 -17.32
C ASP A 8 25.11 14.32 -17.09
N ASP A 9 25.07 15.16 -18.13
CA ASP A 9 24.78 16.59 -18.02
C ASP A 9 23.55 16.88 -17.17
N ARG A 10 22.47 16.16 -17.45
CA ARG A 10 21.20 16.34 -16.72
C ARG A 10 21.27 15.82 -15.29
N LEU A 11 22.10 14.83 -15.02
CA LEU A 11 22.32 14.34 -13.66
C LEU A 11 23.08 15.35 -12.82
N ALA A 12 24.07 16.04 -13.42
CA ALA A 12 24.80 17.10 -12.76
C ALA A 12 23.91 18.32 -12.46
N GLU A 13 23.05 18.71 -13.43
CA GLU A 13 22.07 19.77 -13.24
C GLU A 13 21.08 19.44 -12.12
N ALA A 14 20.54 18.22 -12.09
CA ALA A 14 19.63 17.76 -11.06
C ALA A 14 20.30 17.72 -9.67
N GLN A 15 21.54 17.26 -9.60
CA GLN A 15 22.32 17.29 -8.36
C GLN A 15 22.48 18.72 -7.84
N TRP A 16 22.93 19.64 -8.69
CA TRP A 16 23.10 21.04 -8.30
C TRP A 16 21.78 21.66 -7.82
N ALA A 17 20.69 21.44 -8.56
CA ALA A 17 19.38 21.94 -8.15
C ALA A 17 18.93 21.39 -6.78
N ALA A 18 19.21 20.12 -6.50
CA ALA A 18 18.92 19.52 -5.20
C ALA A 18 19.83 20.08 -4.09
N GLU A 19 21.11 20.34 -4.36
CA GLU A 19 22.05 20.94 -3.40
C GLU A 19 21.62 22.36 -2.97
N GLU A 20 21.03 23.14 -3.90
CA GLU A 20 20.54 24.51 -3.64
C GLU A 20 19.13 24.53 -3.02
N ALA A 21 18.40 23.41 -3.01
CA ALA A 21 17.05 23.32 -2.47
C ALA A 21 17.05 22.93 -0.98
N ASP A 22 15.96 23.24 -0.29
CA ASP A 22 15.71 22.74 1.07
C ASP A 22 15.16 21.31 1.06
N VAL A 23 14.37 20.96 0.03
CA VAL A 23 13.76 19.65 -0.18
C VAL A 23 13.69 19.36 -1.67
N ALA A 24 14.04 18.16 -2.09
CA ALA A 24 13.84 17.69 -3.46
C ALA A 24 12.55 16.86 -3.57
N ILE A 25 11.64 17.23 -4.47
CA ILE A 25 10.44 16.46 -4.79
C ILE A 25 10.67 15.77 -6.14
N MET A 26 10.79 14.44 -6.11
CA MET A 26 11.08 13.61 -7.27
C MET A 26 9.80 12.99 -7.82
N CYS A 27 9.27 13.49 -8.94
CA CYS A 27 8.15 12.85 -9.63
C CYS A 27 8.68 11.79 -10.59
N LEU A 28 8.52 10.55 -10.23
CA LEU A 28 9.00 9.36 -10.94
C LEU A 28 7.83 8.43 -11.26
N GLY A 29 8.04 7.46 -12.11
CA GLY A 29 7.00 6.46 -12.40
C GLY A 29 7.02 5.95 -13.83
N LEU A 30 5.87 5.52 -14.28
CA LEU A 30 5.68 4.85 -15.56
C LEU A 30 4.62 5.59 -16.39
N ASP A 31 4.69 5.40 -17.69
CA ASP A 31 3.68 5.81 -18.65
C ASP A 31 3.49 4.73 -19.73
N SER A 32 2.63 4.95 -20.70
CA SER A 32 2.34 3.98 -21.78
C SER A 32 3.54 3.67 -22.68
N THR A 33 4.61 4.46 -22.64
CA THR A 33 5.84 4.18 -23.39
C THR A 33 6.80 3.28 -22.63
N LEU A 34 6.63 3.17 -21.32
CA LEU A 34 7.44 2.36 -20.41
C LEU A 34 6.72 1.07 -19.97
N GLU A 35 5.40 1.13 -19.84
CA GLU A 35 4.55 -0.01 -19.52
C GLU A 35 3.26 0.11 -20.35
N GLY A 36 3.07 -0.80 -21.32
CA GLY A 36 1.94 -0.79 -22.25
C GLY A 36 1.28 -2.16 -22.33
N GLU A 37 0.46 -2.36 -23.37
CA GLU A 37 -0.22 -3.62 -23.63
C GLU A 37 0.67 -4.62 -24.40
N GLN A 38 0.39 -5.90 -24.26
CA GLN A 38 1.02 -6.95 -25.05
C GLN A 38 0.82 -6.67 -26.55
N GLY A 39 1.94 -6.57 -27.29
CA GLY A 39 1.92 -6.28 -28.72
C GLY A 39 2.12 -4.80 -29.07
N ASP A 40 2.18 -3.91 -28.11
CA ASP A 40 2.60 -2.52 -28.34
C ASP A 40 4.03 -2.48 -28.84
N THR A 41 4.26 -1.80 -29.97
CA THR A 41 5.55 -1.80 -30.65
C THR A 41 6.46 -0.64 -30.25
N SER A 42 5.98 0.28 -29.44
CA SER A 42 6.68 1.53 -29.11
C SER A 42 7.15 1.64 -27.67
N ASN A 43 6.98 0.60 -26.85
CA ASN A 43 7.45 0.63 -25.47
C ASN A 43 8.88 0.05 -25.31
N GLU A 44 9.51 0.36 -24.21
CA GLU A 44 10.88 -0.05 -23.88
C GLU A 44 11.05 -1.59 -23.88
N TYR A 45 10.01 -2.32 -23.56
CA TYR A 45 10.03 -3.79 -23.41
C TYR A 45 9.55 -4.55 -24.65
N SER A 46 9.19 -3.88 -25.73
CA SER A 46 8.80 -4.42 -27.03
C SER A 46 7.54 -5.32 -27.03
N SER A 47 6.94 -5.59 -25.89
CA SER A 47 5.80 -6.50 -25.76
C SER A 47 4.89 -6.20 -24.57
N GLY A 48 4.89 -4.96 -24.08
CA GLY A 48 3.95 -4.49 -23.09
C GLY A 48 4.49 -4.48 -21.67
N ASP A 49 4.44 -5.60 -20.99
CA ASP A 49 4.71 -5.64 -19.55
C ASP A 49 6.18 -5.38 -19.18
N LYS A 50 6.40 -4.62 -18.15
CA LYS A 50 7.73 -4.46 -17.57
C LYS A 50 8.22 -5.79 -16.97
N ARG A 51 9.53 -6.01 -17.03
CA ARG A 51 10.17 -7.27 -16.61
C ARG A 51 10.78 -7.21 -15.20
N THR A 52 10.67 -6.09 -14.52
CA THR A 52 11.23 -5.88 -13.19
C THR A 52 10.27 -5.09 -12.31
N LEU A 53 10.48 -5.11 -11.01
CA LEU A 53 9.80 -4.25 -10.05
C LEU A 53 10.50 -2.89 -9.88
N GLU A 54 11.60 -2.69 -10.59
CA GLU A 54 12.43 -1.49 -10.45
C GLU A 54 11.88 -0.31 -11.26
N LEU A 55 12.26 0.89 -10.85
CA LEU A 55 12.17 2.07 -11.71
C LEU A 55 13.04 1.89 -12.97
N PRO A 56 12.69 2.54 -14.09
CA PRO A 56 13.57 2.62 -15.24
C PRO A 56 14.99 3.09 -14.88
N ASP A 57 16.01 2.57 -15.53
CA ASP A 57 17.42 2.81 -15.17
C ASP A 57 17.79 4.30 -15.10
N GLY A 58 17.27 5.11 -16.01
CA GLY A 58 17.48 6.57 -15.97
C GLY A 58 16.91 7.21 -14.71
N GLN A 59 15.74 6.77 -14.27
CA GLN A 59 15.09 7.26 -13.04
C GLN A 59 15.82 6.78 -11.79
N LYS A 60 16.30 5.53 -11.75
CA LYS A 60 17.14 5.01 -10.64
C LYS A 60 18.43 5.82 -10.49
N LYS A 61 19.13 6.10 -11.60
CA LYS A 61 20.35 6.91 -11.59
C LYS A 61 20.08 8.33 -11.08
N LEU A 62 18.98 8.93 -11.52
CA LEU A 62 18.56 10.25 -11.09
C LEU A 62 18.25 10.29 -9.59
N LEU A 63 17.43 9.34 -9.11
CA LEU A 63 17.10 9.25 -7.69
C LEU A 63 18.34 9.07 -6.83
N ALA A 64 19.22 8.12 -7.19
CA ALA A 64 20.47 7.89 -6.46
C ALA A 64 21.35 9.14 -6.41
N ARG A 65 21.45 9.91 -7.51
CA ARG A 65 22.23 11.13 -7.57
C ARG A 65 21.67 12.22 -6.65
N VAL A 66 20.35 12.39 -6.62
CA VAL A 66 19.69 13.38 -5.75
C VAL A 66 19.78 12.97 -4.28
N VAL A 67 19.54 11.71 -3.95
CA VAL A 67 19.68 11.20 -2.57
C VAL A 67 21.11 11.38 -2.05
N ALA A 68 22.12 11.20 -2.90
CA ALA A 68 23.52 11.38 -2.52
C ALA A 68 23.89 12.83 -2.11
N THR A 69 23.05 13.82 -2.39
CA THR A 69 23.25 15.21 -1.91
C THR A 69 23.03 15.35 -0.41
N GLY A 70 22.38 14.36 0.22
CA GLY A 70 22.01 14.41 1.65
C GLY A 70 20.86 15.35 1.99
N LYS A 71 20.21 15.95 0.99
CA LYS A 71 19.01 16.77 1.18
C LYS A 71 17.78 15.88 1.41
N PRO A 72 16.75 16.36 2.10
CA PRO A 72 15.48 15.64 2.18
C PRO A 72 14.88 15.40 0.80
N VAL A 73 14.49 14.14 0.54
CA VAL A 73 13.91 13.72 -0.75
C VAL A 73 12.52 13.15 -0.53
N VAL A 74 11.54 13.70 -1.22
CA VAL A 74 10.20 13.14 -1.32
C VAL A 74 10.03 12.53 -2.71
N VAL A 75 9.70 11.24 -2.77
CA VAL A 75 9.43 10.54 -4.03
C VAL A 75 7.92 10.43 -4.24
N VAL A 76 7.46 10.92 -5.37
CA VAL A 76 6.07 10.77 -5.85
C VAL A 76 6.09 9.77 -7.00
N LEU A 77 5.45 8.61 -6.80
CA LEU A 77 5.36 7.55 -7.81
C LEU A 77 4.05 7.65 -8.58
N ALA A 78 4.12 8.08 -9.83
CA ALA A 78 3.01 8.08 -10.78
C ALA A 78 3.06 6.77 -11.58
N CYS A 79 2.40 5.72 -11.09
CA CYS A 79 2.36 4.40 -11.73
C CYS A 79 1.16 3.59 -11.27
N GLY A 80 0.66 2.71 -12.12
CA GLY A 80 -0.47 1.82 -11.81
C GLY A 80 -0.05 0.52 -11.11
N SER A 81 1.20 0.09 -11.29
CA SER A 81 1.74 -1.14 -10.73
C SER A 81 2.67 -0.89 -9.56
N ALA A 82 2.97 -1.95 -8.80
CA ALA A 82 3.96 -1.90 -7.73
C ALA A 82 5.37 -1.66 -8.30
N LEU A 83 6.09 -0.69 -7.71
CA LEU A 83 7.50 -0.43 -7.96
C LEU A 83 8.29 -0.57 -6.67
N ARG A 84 9.46 -1.19 -6.76
CA ARG A 84 10.40 -1.26 -5.65
C ARG A 84 11.16 0.06 -5.55
N VAL A 85 10.75 0.88 -4.58
CA VAL A 85 11.45 2.11 -4.22
C VAL A 85 11.55 2.16 -2.70
N GLU A 86 12.78 2.29 -2.21
CA GLU A 86 13.09 2.37 -0.77
C GLU A 86 13.88 3.65 -0.46
N ASP A 87 14.45 4.28 -1.48
CA ASP A 87 15.22 5.51 -1.35
C ASP A 87 14.31 6.73 -1.22
N GLY A 88 14.70 7.66 -0.34
CA GLY A 88 13.96 8.88 -0.04
C GLY A 88 13.49 8.94 1.41
N ASN A 89 13.16 10.14 1.88
CA ASN A 89 12.68 10.39 3.24
C ASN A 89 11.16 10.17 3.36
N ALA A 90 10.44 10.31 2.24
CA ALA A 90 9.02 10.02 2.11
C ALA A 90 8.71 9.52 0.70
N ILE A 91 7.77 8.58 0.59
CA ILE A 91 7.33 8.03 -0.68
C ILE A 91 5.80 8.12 -0.74
N LEU A 92 5.28 8.74 -1.81
CA LEU A 92 3.86 8.79 -2.11
C LEU A 92 3.58 7.98 -3.37
N TRP A 93 2.75 6.97 -3.27
CA TRP A 93 2.22 6.29 -4.44
C TRP A 93 0.94 6.99 -4.91
N ALA A 94 1.03 7.69 -6.05
CA ALA A 94 -0.04 8.53 -6.56
C ALA A 94 -0.95 7.83 -7.58
N GLY A 95 -0.61 6.63 -8.02
CA GLY A 95 -1.31 5.98 -9.12
C GLY A 95 -1.22 6.81 -10.40
N TYR A 96 -2.30 6.85 -11.17
CA TYR A 96 -2.50 7.79 -12.27
C TYR A 96 -3.57 8.82 -11.86
N PRO A 97 -3.18 9.94 -11.25
CA PRO A 97 -4.05 10.78 -10.42
C PRO A 97 -5.03 11.66 -11.22
N GLY A 98 -4.95 11.65 -12.56
CA GLY A 98 -5.84 12.40 -13.42
C GLY A 98 -5.65 13.93 -13.37
N GLN A 99 -6.68 14.67 -13.79
CA GLN A 99 -6.61 16.11 -14.01
C GLN A 99 -6.26 16.93 -12.77
N ALA A 100 -6.82 16.58 -11.60
CA ALA A 100 -6.61 17.29 -10.34
C ALA A 100 -5.49 16.71 -9.48
N GLY A 101 -4.68 15.80 -10.04
CA GLY A 101 -3.63 15.10 -9.29
C GLY A 101 -2.56 16.02 -8.73
N GLY A 102 -2.17 17.04 -9.48
CA GLY A 102 -1.20 18.03 -9.01
C GLY A 102 -1.69 18.82 -7.80
N ASP A 103 -2.95 19.23 -7.79
CA ASP A 103 -3.57 19.96 -6.67
C ASP A 103 -3.64 19.05 -5.43
N ALA A 104 -4.08 17.79 -5.59
CA ALA A 104 -4.16 16.83 -4.50
C ALA A 104 -2.79 16.53 -3.89
N LEU A 105 -1.76 16.34 -4.72
CA LEU A 105 -0.39 16.14 -4.26
C LEU A 105 0.14 17.36 -3.53
N ALA A 106 -0.08 18.56 -4.05
CA ALA A 106 0.33 19.80 -3.40
C ALA A 106 -0.34 19.95 -2.02
N ASP A 107 -1.63 19.67 -1.90
CA ASP A 107 -2.36 19.77 -0.63
C ASP A 107 -1.81 18.79 0.42
N ILE A 108 -1.40 17.58 -0.01
CA ILE A 108 -0.72 16.62 0.86
C ILE A 108 0.68 17.14 1.21
N LEU A 109 1.52 17.47 0.24
CA LEU A 109 2.91 17.88 0.46
C LEU A 109 3.05 19.13 1.35
N PHE A 110 2.11 20.07 1.25
CA PHE A 110 2.07 21.26 2.08
C PHE A 110 1.25 21.09 3.37
N GLY A 111 0.78 19.88 3.67
CA GLY A 111 0.11 19.55 4.92
C GLY A 111 -1.29 20.14 5.09
N LYS A 112 -1.94 20.61 4.02
CA LYS A 112 -3.33 21.04 4.06
C LYS A 112 -4.29 19.86 4.25
N VAL A 113 -3.94 18.71 3.68
CA VAL A 113 -4.67 17.46 3.80
C VAL A 113 -3.71 16.39 4.29
N SER A 114 -4.10 15.64 5.32
CA SER A 114 -3.38 14.43 5.72
C SER A 114 -3.67 13.30 4.74
N PRO A 115 -2.65 12.58 4.24
CA PRO A 115 -2.91 11.39 3.46
C PRO A 115 -3.66 10.36 4.31
N SER A 116 -4.57 9.60 3.70
CA SER A 116 -5.32 8.51 4.35
C SER A 116 -5.46 7.29 3.45
N GLY A 117 -4.87 7.32 2.26
CA GLY A 117 -4.89 6.20 1.33
C GLY A 117 -4.15 4.98 1.86
N LYS A 118 -4.71 3.79 1.59
CA LYS A 118 -4.07 2.52 1.90
C LYS A 118 -3.74 1.80 0.60
N LEU A 119 -2.61 1.09 0.57
CA LEU A 119 -2.17 0.37 -0.62
C LEU A 119 -3.17 -0.75 -0.98
N PRO A 120 -3.69 -0.77 -2.21
CA PRO A 120 -4.66 -1.77 -2.66
C PRO A 120 -4.01 -3.05 -3.20
N ILE A 121 -2.69 -3.12 -3.19
CA ILE A 121 -1.89 -4.26 -3.65
C ILE A 121 -0.70 -4.48 -2.73
N THR A 122 -0.13 -5.69 -2.76
CA THR A 122 1.13 -6.01 -2.08
C THR A 122 2.31 -5.55 -2.93
N PHE A 123 3.24 -4.82 -2.34
CA PHE A 123 4.52 -4.47 -2.96
C PHE A 123 5.56 -5.50 -2.53
N TYR A 124 6.04 -6.30 -3.47
CA TYR A 124 7.04 -7.33 -3.21
C TYR A 124 8.45 -6.76 -3.18
N ARG A 125 9.36 -7.43 -2.46
CA ARG A 125 10.78 -7.02 -2.42
C ARG A 125 11.54 -7.44 -3.66
N SER A 126 11.19 -8.60 -4.24
CA SER A 126 11.86 -9.18 -5.39
C SER A 126 10.88 -9.94 -6.28
N LEU A 127 11.23 -10.10 -7.54
CA LEU A 127 10.54 -11.03 -8.44
C LEU A 127 10.76 -12.49 -8.03
N ASP A 128 11.85 -12.79 -7.33
CA ASP A 128 12.14 -14.13 -6.82
C ASP A 128 11.14 -14.57 -5.75
N ASP A 129 10.42 -13.62 -5.16
CA ASP A 129 9.34 -13.88 -4.20
C ASP A 129 8.06 -14.39 -4.87
N LEU A 130 7.95 -14.27 -6.19
CA LEU A 130 6.74 -14.62 -6.94
C LEU A 130 6.84 -15.98 -7.59
N PRO A 131 5.75 -16.76 -7.64
CA PRO A 131 5.67 -17.97 -8.45
C PRO A 131 5.88 -17.68 -9.93
N ALA A 132 6.26 -18.70 -10.69
CA ALA A 132 6.44 -18.61 -12.14
C ALA A 132 5.23 -17.95 -12.82
N PHE A 133 5.45 -17.13 -13.84
CA PHE A 133 4.38 -16.41 -14.55
C PHE A 133 3.29 -17.32 -15.12
N THR A 134 3.67 -18.54 -15.50
CA THR A 134 2.76 -19.58 -16.03
C THR A 134 2.01 -20.36 -14.96
N ASP A 135 2.30 -20.13 -13.68
CA ASP A 135 1.54 -20.70 -12.57
C ASP A 135 0.32 -19.81 -12.29
N TYR A 136 -0.86 -20.31 -12.63
CA TYR A 136 -2.13 -19.62 -12.43
C TYR A 136 -2.79 -19.91 -11.08
N SER A 137 -2.14 -20.68 -10.20
CA SER A 137 -2.61 -20.82 -8.83
C SER A 137 -2.46 -19.49 -8.08
N MET A 138 -3.27 -19.28 -7.06
CA MET A 138 -3.12 -18.11 -6.19
C MET A 138 -2.05 -18.29 -5.11
N LYS A 139 -1.53 -19.49 -4.95
CA LYS A 139 -0.54 -19.82 -3.93
C LYS A 139 0.71 -18.95 -4.07
N GLY A 140 1.16 -18.37 -2.96
CA GLY A 140 2.30 -17.47 -2.93
C GLY A 140 2.06 -16.08 -3.56
N ARG A 141 0.79 -15.74 -3.89
CA ARG A 141 0.44 -14.45 -4.51
C ARG A 141 -0.47 -13.64 -3.60
N THR A 142 -0.41 -12.34 -3.71
CA THR A 142 -1.23 -11.36 -2.99
C THR A 142 -1.12 -11.48 -1.46
N TYR A 143 -1.67 -10.53 -0.75
CA TYR A 143 -1.68 -10.51 0.72
C TYR A 143 -2.37 -11.73 1.35
N ARG A 144 -3.17 -12.49 0.59
CA ARG A 144 -3.89 -13.66 1.12
C ARG A 144 -3.05 -14.93 1.17
N TYR A 145 -2.06 -15.06 0.27
CA TYR A 145 -1.33 -16.31 0.07
C TYR A 145 0.18 -16.14 0.08
N TYR A 146 0.69 -14.90 0.10
CA TYR A 146 2.11 -14.63 0.13
C TYR A 146 2.64 -14.74 1.55
N GLU A 147 3.53 -15.71 1.78
CA GLU A 147 4.10 -16.00 3.09
C GLU A 147 5.46 -15.32 3.31
N GLY A 148 5.98 -14.59 2.32
CA GLY A 148 7.20 -13.81 2.44
C GLY A 148 6.99 -12.45 3.11
N GLU A 149 8.08 -11.69 3.29
CA GLU A 149 8.02 -10.33 3.84
C GLU A 149 7.82 -9.32 2.70
N ALA A 150 6.66 -8.69 2.64
CA ALA A 150 6.39 -7.63 1.66
C ALA A 150 7.30 -6.42 1.88
N LEU A 151 7.63 -5.70 0.80
CA LEU A 151 8.23 -4.38 0.92
C LEU A 151 7.27 -3.42 1.62
N TYR A 152 6.06 -3.29 1.03
CA TYR A 152 4.92 -2.61 1.64
C TYR A 152 3.69 -3.52 1.55
N PRO A 153 3.07 -3.88 2.68
CA PRO A 153 1.91 -4.75 2.69
C PRO A 153 0.66 -4.11 2.07
N PHE A 154 -0.26 -4.94 1.59
CA PHE A 154 -1.63 -4.53 1.30
C PHE A 154 -2.24 -3.86 2.54
N GLY A 155 -3.03 -2.80 2.35
CA GLY A 155 -3.68 -2.09 3.45
C GLY A 155 -2.75 -1.15 4.25
N TYR A 156 -1.45 -1.11 3.94
CA TYR A 156 -0.49 -0.18 4.54
C TYR A 156 -0.65 1.24 3.97
N GLY A 157 -0.45 2.23 4.81
CA GLY A 157 -0.41 3.65 4.44
C GLY A 157 -0.40 4.51 5.69
N LEU A 158 0.40 5.57 5.67
CA LEU A 158 0.59 6.49 6.81
C LEU A 158 -0.31 7.71 6.69
N THR A 159 -0.63 8.30 7.83
CA THR A 159 -1.24 9.63 7.96
C THR A 159 -0.25 10.59 8.61
N TYR A 160 -0.58 11.89 8.65
CA TYR A 160 0.23 12.87 9.40
C TYR A 160 -0.06 12.87 10.90
N GLY A 161 -0.98 12.03 11.34
CA GLY A 161 -1.25 11.78 12.74
C GLY A 161 -1.00 10.34 13.11
N LYS A 162 -1.35 9.98 14.33
CA LYS A 162 -1.29 8.62 14.82
C LYS A 162 -2.65 8.23 15.38
N VAL A 163 -3.35 7.35 14.66
CA VAL A 163 -4.63 6.79 15.09
C VAL A 163 -4.44 5.34 15.50
N VAL A 164 -4.85 5.02 16.71
CA VAL A 164 -4.76 3.69 17.31
C VAL A 164 -6.15 3.09 17.43
N CYS A 165 -6.34 1.85 17.06
CA CYS A 165 -7.51 1.05 17.43
C CYS A 165 -7.25 0.48 18.83
N GLU A 166 -7.89 1.04 19.83
CA GLU A 166 -7.67 0.64 21.24
C GLU A 166 -8.45 -0.58 21.64
N ASP A 167 -9.66 -0.73 21.08
CA ASP A 167 -10.57 -1.83 21.40
C ASP A 167 -11.52 -2.09 20.23
N ALA A 168 -12.05 -3.30 20.15
CA ALA A 168 -13.10 -3.66 19.21
C ALA A 168 -13.95 -4.80 19.74
N GLU A 169 -15.26 -4.74 19.50
CA GLU A 169 -16.21 -5.77 19.86
C GLU A 169 -17.06 -6.18 18.67
N LEU A 170 -17.51 -7.42 18.68
CA LEU A 170 -18.44 -7.97 17.70
C LEU A 170 -19.83 -8.10 18.33
N ASP A 171 -20.83 -7.48 17.70
CA ASP A 171 -22.24 -7.54 18.06
C ASP A 171 -23.05 -7.99 16.85
N GLY A 172 -23.39 -9.27 16.81
CA GLY A 172 -24.04 -9.88 15.64
C GLY A 172 -23.14 -9.89 14.41
N ASP A 173 -23.49 -9.10 13.39
CA ASP A 173 -22.73 -8.88 12.18
C ASP A 173 -21.96 -7.54 12.15
N ARG A 174 -21.88 -6.84 13.29
CA ARG A 174 -21.29 -5.53 13.40
C ARG A 174 -20.05 -5.54 14.26
N ILE A 175 -18.99 -4.92 13.75
CA ILE A 175 -17.80 -4.59 14.52
C ILE A 175 -17.93 -3.14 14.99
N LYS A 176 -17.83 -2.94 16.31
CA LYS A 176 -17.67 -1.61 16.91
C LYS A 176 -16.21 -1.44 17.29
N ALA A 177 -15.54 -0.52 16.66
CA ALA A 177 -14.12 -0.22 16.87
C ALA A 177 -13.95 1.11 17.58
N LYS A 178 -13.15 1.14 18.64
CA LYS A 178 -12.78 2.37 19.36
C LYS A 178 -11.45 2.86 18.85
N LEU A 179 -11.45 4.03 18.21
CA LEU A 179 -10.25 4.67 17.68
C LEU A 179 -9.87 5.87 18.51
N ARG A 180 -8.57 6.06 18.73
CA ARG A 180 -8.02 7.25 19.36
C ARG A 180 -6.97 7.89 18.47
N ASN A 181 -7.08 9.20 18.26
CA ASN A 181 -6.05 10.01 17.62
C ASN A 181 -5.10 10.56 18.70
N GLU A 182 -3.86 10.08 18.70
CA GLU A 182 -2.81 10.51 19.64
C GLU A 182 -2.07 11.77 19.19
N SER A 183 -2.49 12.39 18.07
CA SER A 183 -1.85 13.58 17.54
C SER A 183 -2.64 14.87 17.78
N ASP A 184 -2.00 16.00 17.55
CA ASP A 184 -2.52 17.36 17.73
C ASP A 184 -3.24 17.92 16.50
N ARG A 185 -3.53 17.07 15.51
CA ARG A 185 -4.22 17.43 14.27
C ARG A 185 -5.33 16.47 13.92
N ASP A 186 -6.33 16.99 13.24
CA ASP A 186 -7.38 16.16 12.65
C ASP A 186 -6.78 15.32 11.51
N VAL A 187 -7.12 14.04 11.48
CA VAL A 187 -6.74 13.14 10.38
C VAL A 187 -7.92 12.30 9.93
N GLU A 188 -7.97 11.99 8.65
CA GLU A 188 -8.80 10.91 8.16
C GLU A 188 -7.99 9.62 8.21
N GLU A 189 -8.60 8.55 8.67
CA GLU A 189 -7.99 7.25 8.76
C GLU A 189 -8.92 6.17 8.21
N VAL A 190 -8.37 5.05 7.72
CA VAL A 190 -9.15 3.91 7.26
C VAL A 190 -9.06 2.78 8.27
N VAL A 191 -10.16 2.59 9.02
CA VAL A 191 -10.31 1.39 9.83
C VAL A 191 -10.63 0.21 8.94
N GLN A 192 -9.96 -0.92 9.18
CA GLN A 192 -10.02 -2.14 8.38
C GLN A 192 -10.36 -3.33 9.29
N VAL A 193 -11.18 -4.24 8.80
CA VAL A 193 -11.50 -5.50 9.46
C VAL A 193 -11.06 -6.63 8.54
N TYR A 194 -10.21 -7.50 9.05
CA TYR A 194 -9.77 -8.71 8.36
C TYR A 194 -10.37 -9.94 9.04
N ALA A 195 -10.89 -10.86 8.25
CA ALA A 195 -11.52 -12.09 8.70
C ALA A 195 -10.73 -13.32 8.30
N HIS A 196 -10.65 -14.28 9.21
CA HIS A 196 -10.03 -15.58 8.98
C HIS A 196 -10.84 -16.69 9.64
N ALA A 197 -11.23 -17.71 8.89
CA ALA A 197 -11.88 -18.90 9.39
C ALA A 197 -10.84 -19.99 9.62
N ALA A 198 -10.83 -20.63 10.79
CA ALA A 198 -9.87 -21.68 11.10
C ALA A 198 -10.01 -22.91 10.17
N GLU A 199 -11.21 -23.17 9.65
CA GLU A 199 -11.47 -24.25 8.68
C GLU A 199 -10.73 -24.06 7.35
N ASP A 200 -10.37 -22.82 7.00
CA ASP A 200 -9.74 -22.45 5.73
C ASP A 200 -8.22 -22.17 5.87
N ALA A 201 -7.66 -22.40 7.05
CA ALA A 201 -6.29 -21.98 7.36
C ALA A 201 -5.20 -22.63 6.47
N ASP A 202 -5.44 -23.86 6.02
CA ASP A 202 -4.50 -24.59 5.14
C ASP A 202 -4.58 -24.09 3.69
N GLU A 203 -5.74 -23.62 3.25
CA GLU A 203 -6.00 -23.13 1.90
C GLU A 203 -5.68 -21.64 1.75
N THR A 204 -6.00 -20.85 2.80
CA THR A 204 -5.77 -19.41 2.85
C THR A 204 -5.02 -19.03 4.14
N PRO A 205 -3.67 -18.95 4.09
CA PRO A 205 -2.86 -18.73 5.30
C PRO A 205 -3.12 -17.38 5.99
N HIS A 206 -3.64 -16.40 5.26
CA HIS A 206 -3.85 -15.05 5.79
C HIS A 206 -5.30 -14.62 5.79
N ALA A 207 -5.65 -13.76 6.77
CA ALA A 207 -6.95 -13.13 6.85
C ALA A 207 -7.26 -12.25 5.63
N HIS A 208 -8.49 -12.24 5.17
CA HIS A 208 -8.94 -11.40 4.06
C HIS A 208 -9.62 -10.12 4.56
N LEU A 209 -9.50 -9.03 3.83
CA LEU A 209 -10.22 -7.79 4.10
C LEU A 209 -11.73 -8.02 3.97
N ALA A 210 -12.45 -7.92 5.08
CA ALA A 210 -13.89 -8.14 5.16
C ALA A 210 -14.68 -6.84 5.11
N ALA A 211 -14.19 -5.80 5.79
CA ALA A 211 -14.82 -4.48 5.80
C ALA A 211 -13.78 -3.38 6.01
N PHE A 212 -14.09 -2.18 5.56
CA PHE A 212 -13.30 -0.99 5.85
C PHE A 212 -14.17 0.27 5.81
N LYS A 213 -13.71 1.31 6.51
CA LYS A 213 -14.37 2.60 6.53
C LYS A 213 -13.37 3.72 6.75
N ARG A 214 -13.41 4.75 5.89
CA ARG A 214 -12.66 5.99 6.09
C ARG A 214 -13.44 6.91 7.02
N VAL A 215 -12.78 7.42 8.05
CA VAL A 215 -13.40 8.25 9.08
C VAL A 215 -12.49 9.40 9.46
N LEU A 216 -13.07 10.55 9.79
CA LEU A 216 -12.37 11.67 10.40
C LEU A 216 -12.21 11.40 11.90
N VAL A 217 -10.99 11.45 12.39
CA VAL A 217 -10.67 11.35 13.82
C VAL A 217 -10.07 12.68 14.26
N PRO A 218 -10.82 13.53 15.01
CA PRO A 218 -10.32 14.83 15.44
C PRO A 218 -9.10 14.72 16.35
N ALA A 219 -8.31 15.78 16.42
CA ALA A 219 -7.11 15.86 17.26
C ALA A 219 -7.39 15.48 18.72
N GLY A 220 -6.65 14.53 19.25
CA GLY A 220 -6.76 14.04 20.63
C GLY A 220 -8.08 13.35 20.98
N ALA A 221 -8.97 13.14 20.00
CA ALA A 221 -10.30 12.57 20.26
C ALA A 221 -10.28 11.04 20.23
N GLU A 222 -11.25 10.48 20.97
CA GLU A 222 -11.71 9.11 20.82
C GLU A 222 -13.04 9.10 20.05
N ILE A 223 -13.18 8.18 19.12
CA ILE A 223 -14.43 7.94 18.39
C ILE A 223 -14.76 6.46 18.34
N GLU A 224 -16.04 6.15 18.26
CA GLU A 224 -16.49 4.80 17.93
C GLU A 224 -16.91 4.72 16.47
N VAL A 225 -16.50 3.64 15.80
CA VAL A 225 -16.80 3.38 14.40
C VAL A 225 -17.49 2.02 14.29
N GLU A 226 -18.64 2.00 13.66
CA GLU A 226 -19.36 0.77 13.36
C GLU A 226 -19.11 0.36 11.90
N LEU A 227 -18.78 -0.94 11.70
CA LEU A 227 -18.63 -1.59 10.41
C LEU A 227 -19.51 -2.84 10.37
N THR A 228 -20.31 -2.99 9.31
CA THR A 228 -21.10 -4.19 9.09
C THR A 228 -20.28 -5.22 8.32
N LEU A 229 -20.20 -6.43 8.81
CA LEU A 229 -19.53 -7.54 8.15
C LEU A 229 -20.44 -8.12 7.07
N PRO A 230 -19.95 -8.31 5.84
CA PRO A 230 -20.70 -9.02 4.81
C PRO A 230 -20.77 -10.51 5.16
N GLU A 231 -21.76 -11.22 4.61
CA GLU A 231 -21.88 -12.67 4.80
C GLU A 231 -20.61 -13.42 4.39
N THR A 232 -19.88 -12.90 3.42
CA THR A 232 -18.61 -13.45 2.96
C THR A 232 -17.51 -13.49 4.03
N ALA A 233 -17.61 -12.69 5.08
CA ALA A 233 -16.68 -12.72 6.21
C ALA A 233 -16.80 -14.02 7.05
N TRP A 234 -17.90 -14.76 6.88
CA TRP A 234 -18.25 -15.95 7.63
C TRP A 234 -18.18 -17.24 6.80
N THR A 235 -17.71 -17.14 5.56
CA THR A 235 -17.83 -18.24 4.61
C THR A 235 -16.46 -18.61 4.03
N VAL A 236 -16.36 -19.90 3.64
CA VAL A 236 -15.25 -20.45 2.84
C VAL A 236 -15.75 -20.86 1.46
N VAL A 237 -14.83 -20.92 0.50
CA VAL A 237 -15.11 -21.40 -0.86
C VAL A 237 -14.51 -22.79 -1.00
N ARG A 238 -15.33 -23.77 -1.41
CA ARG A 238 -14.90 -25.15 -1.63
C ARG A 238 -14.27 -25.33 -3.01
N GLU A 239 -13.60 -26.46 -3.23
CA GLU A 239 -12.95 -26.80 -4.52
C GLU A 239 -13.90 -26.74 -5.72
N ASP A 240 -15.19 -27.06 -5.52
CA ASP A 240 -16.22 -26.99 -6.56
C ASP A 240 -16.74 -25.58 -6.83
N GLY A 241 -16.20 -24.58 -6.14
CA GLY A 241 -16.61 -23.18 -6.22
C GLY A 241 -17.83 -22.81 -5.37
N THR A 242 -18.44 -23.76 -4.64
CA THR A 242 -19.54 -23.46 -3.73
C THR A 242 -19.06 -22.66 -2.52
N ARG A 243 -19.90 -21.76 -2.05
CA ARG A 243 -19.63 -20.95 -0.86
C ARG A 243 -20.50 -21.46 0.28
N GLU A 244 -19.87 -21.80 1.38
CA GLU A 244 -20.53 -22.31 2.56
C GLU A 244 -20.11 -21.52 3.80
N ARG A 245 -20.96 -21.52 4.82
CA ARG A 245 -20.62 -20.97 6.13
C ARG A 245 -19.52 -21.81 6.77
N ALA A 246 -18.41 -21.19 7.13
CA ALA A 246 -17.31 -21.90 7.75
C ALA A 246 -17.67 -22.36 9.16
N LYS A 247 -17.13 -23.49 9.58
CA LYS A 247 -17.33 -24.06 10.92
C LYS A 247 -16.18 -23.75 11.84
N GLY A 248 -16.48 -23.70 13.14
CA GLY A 248 -15.46 -23.52 14.16
C GLY A 248 -15.04 -22.06 14.37
N PRO A 249 -13.84 -21.82 14.89
CA PRO A 249 -13.40 -20.48 15.26
C PRO A 249 -13.23 -19.54 14.05
N HIS A 250 -13.76 -18.33 14.18
CA HIS A 250 -13.50 -17.21 13.31
C HIS A 250 -12.69 -16.18 14.07
N THR A 251 -11.66 -15.65 13.42
CA THR A 251 -10.84 -14.58 13.98
C THR A 251 -11.04 -13.31 13.15
N PHE A 252 -11.36 -12.21 13.81
CA PHE A 252 -11.39 -10.89 13.21
C PHE A 252 -10.24 -10.06 13.77
N TYR A 253 -9.57 -9.37 12.89
CA TYR A 253 -8.53 -8.40 13.24
C TYR A 253 -9.02 -7.02 12.84
N VAL A 254 -9.01 -6.09 13.80
CA VAL A 254 -9.52 -4.73 13.62
C VAL A 254 -8.41 -3.74 13.86
N GLY A 255 -8.17 -2.84 12.92
CA GLY A 255 -7.10 -1.87 13.03
C GLY A 255 -7.05 -0.94 11.81
N THR A 256 -5.92 -0.30 11.60
CA THR A 256 -5.69 0.62 10.48
C THR A 256 -4.80 0.03 9.39
N GLN A 257 -4.54 -1.27 9.47
CA GLN A 257 -3.60 -2.01 8.63
C GLN A 257 -3.92 -3.51 8.58
N GLN A 258 -3.24 -4.24 7.70
CA GLN A 258 -3.27 -5.70 7.66
C GLN A 258 -2.63 -6.29 8.94
N PRO A 259 -3.18 -7.42 9.48
CA PRO A 259 -2.64 -8.08 10.68
C PRO A 259 -1.42 -8.95 10.36
N ASP A 260 -0.32 -8.34 9.98
CA ASP A 260 0.93 -9.03 9.68
C ASP A 260 2.14 -8.34 10.35
N PRO A 261 3.24 -9.09 10.60
CA PRO A 261 4.41 -8.55 11.29
C PRO A 261 5.08 -7.37 10.58
N ARG A 262 5.01 -7.33 9.25
CA ARG A 262 5.62 -6.23 8.48
C ARG A 262 4.83 -4.93 8.64
N SER A 263 3.49 -5.01 8.61
CA SER A 263 2.61 -3.85 8.90
C SER A 263 2.89 -3.31 10.30
N ALA A 264 2.95 -4.17 11.30
CA ALA A 264 3.29 -3.78 12.67
C ALA A 264 4.67 -3.12 12.79
N ALA A 265 5.69 -3.67 12.11
CA ALA A 265 7.03 -3.09 12.10
C ALA A 265 7.10 -1.71 11.43
N LEU A 266 6.30 -1.47 10.37
CA LEU A 266 6.28 -0.20 9.64
C LEU A 266 5.51 0.91 10.36
N THR A 267 4.44 0.55 11.10
CA THR A 267 3.54 1.52 11.74
C THR A 267 3.77 1.68 13.23
N GLY A 268 4.34 0.65 13.88
CA GLY A 268 4.39 0.55 15.34
C GLY A 268 3.02 0.30 15.98
N LEU A 269 2.03 -0.17 15.19
CA LEU A 269 0.67 -0.43 15.65
C LEU A 269 0.34 -1.92 15.53
N GLU A 270 -0.53 -2.39 16.43
CA GLU A 270 -1.10 -3.73 16.40
C GLU A 270 -2.59 -3.67 16.08
N THR A 271 -3.15 -4.79 15.63
CA THR A 271 -4.59 -4.94 15.43
C THR A 271 -5.25 -5.56 16.66
N VAL A 272 -6.46 -5.13 16.97
CA VAL A 272 -7.31 -5.78 17.98
C VAL A 272 -7.82 -7.09 17.42
N LYS A 273 -7.73 -8.17 18.21
CA LYS A 273 -8.13 -9.52 17.80
C LYS A 273 -9.39 -9.97 18.51
N ILE A 274 -10.40 -10.38 17.76
CA ILE A 274 -11.66 -10.94 18.25
C ILE A 274 -11.76 -12.39 17.78
N ILE A 275 -12.06 -13.32 18.67
CA ILE A 275 -12.26 -14.74 18.33
C ILE A 275 -13.69 -15.13 18.74
N VAL A 276 -14.43 -15.71 17.79
CA VAL A 276 -15.76 -16.24 18.01
C VAL A 276 -15.87 -17.68 17.54
N ASN A 277 -16.62 -18.50 18.24
CA ASN A 277 -16.93 -19.88 17.86
C ASN A 277 -18.34 -19.91 17.27
N MET A 278 -18.45 -20.49 16.08
CA MET A 278 -19.72 -20.66 15.38
C MET A 278 -20.18 -22.11 15.41
#